data_736e2a31f6ec726fbd5ddfc3bdae4408
#
_entry.id   736e2a31f6ec726fbd5ddfc3bdae4408
#
_cell.length_a   1.000
_cell.length_b   1.000
_cell.length_c   1.000
_cell.angle_alpha   90.00
_cell.angle_beta   90.00
_cell.angle_gamma   90.00
#
_symmetry.space_group_name_H-M   'P 1'
#
loop_
_entity.id
_entity.type
_entity.pdbx_description
1 polymer ?
#
loop_
_entity_poly.entity_id
_entity_poly.type
_entity_poly.pdbx_seq_one_letter_code
_entity_poly.pdbx_strand_id
1 'polypeptide(L)'
;MSERGEFKTTYGAPMPPYETADDAYRAAVERLGAPGEPPFTRGVRPTMYRGRLWTMRQYAGFGSAEESNARYRYLLSQGQTGLSVAFDLPTQMGFDADDPRAEGEVGKVGVSISSIDDFALLLKDIPLDQVTTSMTINATAAILLGMYVAVAKRQGVPLTRVGGTTQNDILKEYIARGTYIYPPRQSMRLVTDVIAYCAEQLPRWNPISISGYHIREAGADAVQELAFTFANAIAYVGAAVERGLPVDAFAAQLSFFFAANATLIEEVAKFRAARRIWERIMRERFGASDPASLALRFHTQTMGSTLTAQQPRNNIVRTAIEALAAVLGGTQSLHTNAYDEALALPSEESARIALRTQQLIAEESGVAETVDPLGGAYLVEKLTADIETRTLAELDRIDAQGGALAGIERGYQQRAIEDSAYRYQREVETKARVIVGVNAFQTEGDETKITTLRVDESVAARQRERLVALRKRRDAARVGRLRADLRSAAEGTANLMPAIVAAVDGDVTLGEICADLRASFGAYVPPDRG
;
A
#
# COMPACT_ATOMS: atom_id res chain seq x y z
N MET A 1 -19.82 33.36 23.86
CA MET A 1 -19.34 31.97 23.82
C MET A 1 -17.83 32.05 23.78
N SER A 2 -17.11 31.44 24.70
CA SER A 2 -15.66 31.34 24.60
C SER A 2 -15.33 30.43 23.42
N GLU A 3 -14.45 30.86 22.54
CA GLU A 3 -13.95 30.00 21.47
C GLU A 3 -13.37 28.71 22.09
N ARG A 4 -13.66 27.57 21.46
CA ARG A 4 -12.94 26.32 21.75
C ARG A 4 -11.50 26.57 21.41
N GLY A 5 -10.54 26.20 22.24
CA GLY A 5 -9.11 26.45 22.13
C GLY A 5 -8.46 26.50 20.74
N GLU A 6 -7.15 26.58 20.63
CA GLU A 6 -6.46 26.58 19.35
C GLU A 6 -6.66 25.26 18.59
N PHE A 7 -7.11 25.35 17.34
CA PHE A 7 -7.17 24.21 16.42
C PHE A 7 -5.88 24.13 15.60
N LYS A 8 -5.38 22.91 15.39
CA LYS A 8 -4.15 22.64 14.65
C LYS A 8 -4.34 21.48 13.69
N THR A 9 -3.58 21.49 12.60
CA THR A 9 -3.38 20.35 11.69
C THR A 9 -2.66 19.21 12.43
N THR A 10 -2.58 18.02 11.82
CA THR A 10 -1.83 16.88 12.38
C THR A 10 -0.33 17.17 12.50
N TYR A 11 0.22 18.02 11.65
CA TYR A 11 1.61 18.49 11.67
C TYR A 11 1.83 19.79 12.48
N GLY A 12 0.84 20.20 13.28
CA GLY A 12 0.95 21.28 14.27
C GLY A 12 0.78 22.70 13.74
N ALA A 13 0.43 22.92 12.46
CA ALA A 13 0.14 24.26 11.95
C ALA A 13 -1.20 24.77 12.50
N PRO A 14 -1.32 26.07 12.86
CA PRO A 14 -2.57 26.63 13.34
C PRO A 14 -3.65 26.60 12.26
N MET A 15 -4.87 26.28 12.67
CA MET A 15 -6.07 26.35 11.82
C MET A 15 -6.83 27.63 12.17
N PRO A 16 -6.84 28.65 11.29
CA PRO A 16 -7.56 29.87 11.54
C PRO A 16 -9.08 29.66 11.50
N PRO A 17 -9.89 30.50 12.16
CA PRO A 17 -11.35 30.37 12.13
C PRO A 17 -11.94 30.58 10.73
N TYR A 18 -11.29 31.32 9.87
CA TYR A 18 -11.59 31.46 8.44
C TYR A 18 -10.35 31.92 7.67
N GLU A 19 -10.38 31.70 6.35
CA GLU A 19 -9.35 32.15 5.43
C GLU A 19 -9.91 33.20 4.46
N THR A 20 -9.03 33.98 3.87
CA THR A 20 -9.38 35.06 2.92
C THR A 20 -8.60 34.93 1.62
N ALA A 21 -9.06 35.66 0.59
CA ALA A 21 -8.37 35.77 -0.70
C ALA A 21 -7.15 36.69 -0.63
N ASP A 22 -6.19 36.37 0.23
CA ASP A 22 -4.90 37.08 0.34
C ASP A 22 -3.92 36.70 -0.80
N ASP A 23 -2.70 37.23 -0.73
CA ASP A 23 -1.69 36.97 -1.77
C ASP A 23 -1.24 35.50 -1.79
N ALA A 24 -1.19 34.84 -0.63
CA ALA A 24 -0.86 33.41 -0.54
C ALA A 24 -1.91 32.55 -1.24
N TYR A 25 -3.20 32.87 -1.06
CA TYR A 25 -4.29 32.20 -1.79
C TYR A 25 -4.20 32.46 -3.29
N ARG A 26 -3.99 33.72 -3.72
CA ARG A 26 -3.86 34.05 -5.15
C ARG A 26 -2.73 33.26 -5.80
N ALA A 27 -1.56 33.22 -5.19
CA ALA A 27 -0.42 32.45 -5.66
C ALA A 27 -0.70 30.91 -5.72
N ALA A 28 -1.47 30.38 -4.75
CA ALA A 28 -1.86 28.98 -4.75
C ALA A 28 -2.84 28.66 -5.91
N VAL A 29 -3.80 29.55 -6.17
CA VAL A 29 -4.82 29.37 -7.23
C VAL A 29 -4.22 29.47 -8.64
N GLU A 30 -3.23 30.36 -8.87
CA GLU A 30 -2.52 30.45 -10.15
C GLU A 30 -1.85 29.12 -10.56
N ARG A 31 -1.52 28.25 -9.59
CA ARG A 31 -0.89 26.94 -9.80
C ARG A 31 -1.85 25.77 -9.89
N LEU A 32 -3.17 26.01 -9.91
CA LEU A 32 -4.17 24.92 -9.95
C LEU A 32 -4.10 24.08 -11.22
N GLY A 33 -3.96 24.71 -12.38
CA GLY A 33 -4.02 24.06 -13.67
C GLY A 33 -5.41 23.50 -14.01
N ALA A 34 -5.53 22.87 -15.17
CA ALA A 34 -6.74 22.14 -15.56
C ALA A 34 -6.69 20.69 -15.04
N PRO A 35 -7.85 20.04 -14.80
CA PRO A 35 -7.88 18.63 -14.48
C PRO A 35 -7.22 17.77 -15.57
N GLY A 36 -6.37 16.82 -15.18
CA GLY A 36 -5.66 15.95 -16.12
C GLY A 36 -4.40 16.55 -16.75
N GLU A 37 -4.05 17.79 -16.39
CA GLU A 37 -2.84 18.47 -16.86
C GLU A 37 -1.88 18.79 -15.69
N PRO A 38 -0.58 18.83 -15.97
CA PRO A 38 0.39 19.25 -14.94
C PRO A 38 0.02 20.63 -14.35
N PRO A 39 0.18 20.82 -13.02
CA PRO A 39 0.78 19.92 -12.03
C PRO A 39 -0.17 18.88 -11.43
N PHE A 40 -1.27 18.55 -12.08
CA PHE A 40 -2.29 17.58 -11.69
C PHE A 40 -2.98 17.87 -10.34
N THR A 41 -2.95 19.09 -9.84
CA THR A 41 -3.55 19.47 -8.55
C THR A 41 -5.01 19.01 -8.46
N ARG A 42 -5.77 19.18 -9.57
CA ARG A 42 -7.19 18.89 -9.68
C ARG A 42 -7.52 17.45 -10.10
N GLY A 43 -6.52 16.59 -10.24
CA GLY A 43 -6.67 15.19 -10.61
C GLY A 43 -5.89 14.78 -11.85
N VAL A 44 -5.67 13.47 -12.00
CA VAL A 44 -4.81 12.88 -13.05
C VAL A 44 -5.52 12.63 -14.38
N ARG A 45 -6.82 12.92 -14.47
CA ARG A 45 -7.63 12.76 -15.69
C ARG A 45 -8.55 13.97 -15.88
N PRO A 46 -8.84 14.37 -17.11
CA PRO A 46 -9.72 15.52 -17.37
C PRO A 46 -11.12 15.38 -16.78
N THR A 47 -11.68 14.18 -16.78
CA THR A 47 -13.05 13.89 -16.32
C THR A 47 -13.11 13.13 -15.00
N MET A 48 -11.97 12.73 -14.43
CA MET A 48 -11.84 11.95 -13.19
C MET A 48 -12.94 10.86 -13.07
N TYR A 49 -13.78 10.92 -12.05
CA TYR A 49 -14.79 9.91 -11.77
C TYR A 49 -15.98 9.92 -12.72
N ARG A 50 -16.27 11.04 -13.40
CA ARG A 50 -17.27 11.08 -14.48
C ARG A 50 -16.92 10.15 -15.63
N GLY A 51 -15.62 9.99 -15.93
CA GLY A 51 -15.14 9.07 -16.96
C GLY A 51 -14.98 7.65 -16.45
N ARG A 52 -14.48 7.51 -15.24
CA ARG A 52 -14.28 6.21 -14.58
C ARG A 52 -14.17 6.39 -13.07
N LEU A 53 -15.03 5.73 -12.32
CA LEU A 53 -14.95 5.64 -10.85
C LEU A 53 -13.60 5.02 -10.42
N TRP A 54 -13.25 5.22 -9.17
CA TRP A 54 -12.12 4.51 -8.56
C TRP A 54 -12.40 3.00 -8.51
N THR A 55 -11.35 2.21 -8.53
CA THR A 55 -11.47 0.78 -8.34
C THR A 55 -11.83 0.49 -6.90
N MET A 56 -13.01 -0.08 -6.66
CA MET A 56 -13.44 -0.50 -5.33
C MET A 56 -12.76 -1.83 -4.99
N ARG A 57 -11.99 -1.84 -3.90
CA ARG A 57 -11.26 -3.00 -3.41
C ARG A 57 -11.61 -3.24 -1.96
N GLN A 58 -11.67 -4.50 -1.57
CA GLN A 58 -11.61 -4.91 -0.18
C GLN A 58 -10.35 -5.75 0.02
N TYR A 59 -9.48 -5.32 0.92
CA TYR A 59 -8.31 -6.06 1.33
C TYR A 59 -8.77 -7.33 2.03
N ALA A 60 -8.51 -8.48 1.46
CA ALA A 60 -9.01 -9.76 1.94
C ALA A 60 -7.96 -10.86 1.72
N GLY A 61 -7.94 -11.80 2.63
CA GLY A 61 -7.12 -12.98 2.63
C GLY A 61 -7.12 -13.55 4.04
N PHE A 62 -7.39 -14.82 4.17
CA PHE A 62 -7.35 -15.54 5.44
C PHE A 62 -7.33 -17.04 5.17
N GLY A 63 -6.82 -17.80 6.12
CA GLY A 63 -6.89 -19.25 6.06
C GLY A 63 -6.20 -19.87 4.84
N SER A 64 -6.88 -20.74 4.16
CA SER A 64 -6.40 -21.43 2.98
C SER A 64 -6.64 -20.65 1.69
N ALA A 65 -5.95 -21.07 0.62
CA ALA A 65 -6.13 -20.51 -0.73
C ALA A 65 -7.56 -20.69 -1.24
N GLU A 66 -8.24 -21.80 -0.91
CA GLU A 66 -9.63 -22.07 -1.29
C GLU A 66 -10.61 -21.18 -0.57
N GLU A 67 -10.43 -20.98 0.74
CA GLU A 67 -11.29 -20.09 1.52
C GLU A 67 -11.17 -18.64 1.04
N SER A 68 -9.94 -18.19 0.77
CA SER A 68 -9.70 -16.87 0.20
C SER A 68 -10.25 -16.73 -1.22
N ASN A 69 -10.13 -17.76 -2.07
CA ASN A 69 -10.75 -17.78 -3.41
C ASN A 69 -12.27 -17.65 -3.34
N ALA A 70 -12.92 -18.41 -2.44
CA ALA A 70 -14.37 -18.32 -2.24
C ALA A 70 -14.79 -16.90 -1.82
N ARG A 71 -14.03 -16.25 -0.92
CA ARG A 71 -14.26 -14.86 -0.50
C ARG A 71 -14.09 -13.89 -1.67
N TYR A 72 -13.07 -14.04 -2.49
CA TYR A 72 -12.87 -13.17 -3.66
C TYR A 72 -14.00 -13.28 -4.67
N ARG A 73 -14.44 -14.49 -4.98
CA ARG A 73 -15.58 -14.73 -5.88
C ARG A 73 -16.87 -14.12 -5.31
N TYR A 74 -17.11 -14.24 -4.00
CA TYR A 74 -18.23 -13.59 -3.33
C TYR A 74 -18.15 -12.06 -3.46
N LEU A 75 -17.03 -11.43 -3.12
CA LEU A 75 -16.87 -9.98 -3.21
C LEU A 75 -17.02 -9.46 -4.65
N LEU A 76 -16.49 -10.18 -5.63
CA LEU A 76 -16.71 -9.85 -7.05
C LEU A 76 -18.20 -9.90 -7.42
N SER A 77 -18.94 -10.90 -6.92
CA SER A 77 -20.40 -10.99 -7.14
C SER A 77 -21.18 -9.86 -6.46
N GLN A 78 -20.62 -9.22 -5.43
CA GLN A 78 -21.21 -8.07 -4.74
C GLN A 78 -20.83 -6.70 -5.36
N GLY A 79 -20.13 -6.71 -6.51
CA GLY A 79 -19.77 -5.50 -7.25
C GLY A 79 -18.37 -4.94 -6.95
N GLN A 80 -17.51 -5.70 -6.28
CA GLN A 80 -16.09 -5.36 -6.20
C GLN A 80 -15.47 -5.41 -7.60
N THR A 81 -14.62 -4.44 -7.94
CA THR A 81 -14.10 -4.28 -9.30
C THR A 81 -12.62 -4.67 -9.47
N GLY A 82 -11.97 -5.13 -8.40
CA GLY A 82 -10.61 -5.64 -8.42
C GLY A 82 -10.27 -6.35 -7.11
N LEU A 83 -9.32 -7.28 -7.16
CA LEU A 83 -8.88 -8.02 -5.97
C LEU A 83 -7.79 -7.28 -5.21
N SER A 84 -7.75 -7.50 -3.89
CA SER A 84 -6.64 -7.09 -3.02
C SER A 84 -6.31 -8.24 -2.07
N VAL A 85 -5.11 -8.82 -2.24
CA VAL A 85 -4.69 -10.04 -1.57
C VAL A 85 -3.86 -9.72 -0.34
N ALA A 86 -4.32 -10.19 0.83
CA ALA A 86 -3.57 -10.23 2.07
C ALA A 86 -2.87 -11.58 2.22
N PHE A 87 -1.56 -11.58 2.45
CA PHE A 87 -0.77 -12.79 2.72
C PHE A 87 -0.43 -12.90 4.20
N ASP A 88 -0.35 -14.13 4.69
CA ASP A 88 0.03 -14.41 6.08
C ASP A 88 1.49 -14.04 6.36
N LEU A 89 1.85 -13.98 7.64
CA LEU A 89 3.19 -13.59 8.06
C LEU A 89 4.28 -14.55 7.55
N PRO A 90 4.12 -15.90 7.57
CA PRO A 90 5.09 -16.81 6.97
C PRO A 90 5.37 -16.52 5.50
N THR A 91 4.34 -16.30 4.68
CA THR A 91 4.48 -15.93 3.26
C THR A 91 5.25 -14.62 3.10
N GLN A 92 4.96 -13.61 3.94
CA GLN A 92 5.66 -12.32 3.92
C GLN A 92 7.13 -12.43 4.31
N MET A 93 7.46 -13.31 5.27
CA MET A 93 8.82 -13.51 5.81
C MET A 93 9.62 -14.58 5.04
N GLY A 94 9.02 -15.18 4.01
CA GLY A 94 9.68 -16.18 3.15
C GLY A 94 9.91 -17.51 3.85
N PHE A 95 8.88 -18.01 4.54
CA PHE A 95 8.83 -19.32 5.17
C PHE A 95 7.70 -20.15 4.56
N ASP A 96 8.00 -21.43 4.29
CA ASP A 96 6.95 -22.40 3.97
C ASP A 96 6.13 -22.72 5.22
N ALA A 97 4.89 -23.17 5.05
CA ALA A 97 3.98 -23.44 6.16
C ALA A 97 4.44 -24.57 7.11
N ASP A 98 5.42 -25.36 6.72
CA ASP A 98 6.04 -26.40 7.55
C ASP A 98 7.36 -25.98 8.23
N ASP A 99 7.81 -24.74 8.02
CA ASP A 99 8.95 -24.17 8.74
C ASP A 99 8.57 -23.98 10.23
N PRO A 100 9.42 -24.38 11.19
CA PRO A 100 9.13 -24.19 12.62
C PRO A 100 8.82 -22.74 13.01
N ARG A 101 9.37 -21.75 12.29
CA ARG A 101 9.12 -20.32 12.51
C ARG A 101 7.75 -19.86 12.05
N ALA A 102 7.04 -20.66 11.25
CA ALA A 102 5.68 -20.40 10.80
C ALA A 102 4.61 -20.90 11.79
N GLU A 103 5.00 -21.61 12.85
CA GLU A 103 4.06 -22.19 13.80
C GLU A 103 3.17 -21.11 14.44
N GLY A 104 1.86 -21.35 14.42
CA GLY A 104 0.86 -20.44 14.98
C GLY A 104 0.49 -19.23 14.11
N GLU A 105 1.16 -19.01 12.96
CA GLU A 105 0.92 -17.85 12.10
C GLU A 105 0.36 -18.23 10.71
N VAL A 106 0.35 -19.52 10.35
CA VAL A 106 -0.14 -20.00 9.04
C VAL A 106 -1.62 -19.66 8.85
N GLY A 107 -1.94 -18.85 7.83
CA GLY A 107 -3.31 -18.47 7.47
C GLY A 107 -3.99 -17.49 8.42
N LYS A 108 -3.34 -16.98 9.45
CA LYS A 108 -3.95 -16.22 10.56
C LYS A 108 -4.41 -14.82 10.19
N VAL A 109 -3.55 -14.03 9.53
CA VAL A 109 -3.81 -12.64 9.14
C VAL A 109 -3.73 -12.41 7.64
N GLY A 110 -3.82 -13.47 6.87
CA GLY A 110 -3.74 -13.48 5.43
C GLY A 110 -3.74 -14.90 4.89
N VAL A 111 -3.76 -15.05 3.57
CA VAL A 111 -3.70 -16.37 2.93
C VAL A 111 -2.29 -16.94 2.96
N SER A 112 -2.16 -18.21 3.31
CA SER A 112 -0.89 -18.92 3.29
C SER A 112 -0.55 -19.41 1.88
N ILE A 113 0.61 -19.01 1.36
CA ILE A 113 1.12 -19.41 0.05
C ILE A 113 2.57 -19.91 0.20
N SER A 114 2.77 -21.18 -0.01
CA SER A 114 4.10 -21.80 -0.02
C SER A 114 4.53 -22.26 -1.42
N SER A 115 3.57 -22.44 -2.34
CA SER A 115 3.83 -23.05 -3.65
C SER A 115 2.97 -22.45 -4.77
N ILE A 116 3.34 -22.78 -6.01
CA ILE A 116 2.56 -22.45 -7.21
C ILE A 116 1.15 -23.09 -7.17
N ASP A 117 0.98 -24.26 -6.53
CA ASP A 117 -0.32 -24.92 -6.40
C ASP A 117 -1.27 -24.12 -5.52
N ASP A 118 -0.79 -23.61 -4.38
CA ASP A 118 -1.58 -22.74 -3.51
C ASP A 118 -2.01 -21.48 -4.27
N PHE A 119 -1.09 -20.91 -5.05
CA PHE A 119 -1.38 -19.70 -5.81
C PHE A 119 -2.37 -19.96 -6.96
N ALA A 120 -2.28 -21.12 -7.61
CA ALA A 120 -3.25 -21.54 -8.63
C ALA A 120 -4.65 -21.77 -8.03
N LEU A 121 -4.74 -22.33 -6.82
CA LEU A 121 -6.02 -22.49 -6.09
C LEU A 121 -6.60 -21.12 -5.70
N LEU A 122 -5.76 -20.19 -5.25
CA LEU A 122 -6.18 -18.83 -4.90
C LEU A 122 -6.84 -18.11 -6.06
N LEU A 123 -6.33 -18.29 -7.29
CA LEU A 123 -6.81 -17.62 -8.51
C LEU A 123 -7.72 -18.49 -9.37
N LYS A 124 -8.15 -19.64 -8.87
CA LYS A 124 -9.03 -20.56 -9.61
C LYS A 124 -10.35 -19.88 -9.99
N ASP A 125 -10.75 -20.03 -11.24
CA ASP A 125 -12.00 -19.49 -11.82
C ASP A 125 -12.11 -17.95 -11.74
N ILE A 126 -10.98 -17.24 -11.62
CA ILE A 126 -10.91 -15.78 -11.68
C ILE A 126 -10.33 -15.38 -13.05
N PRO A 127 -11.06 -14.56 -13.85
CA PRO A 127 -10.60 -14.15 -15.18
C PRO A 127 -9.50 -13.08 -15.08
N LEU A 128 -8.23 -13.49 -15.13
CA LEU A 128 -7.06 -12.62 -14.88
C LEU A 128 -6.86 -11.52 -15.92
N ASP A 129 -7.50 -11.62 -17.08
CA ASP A 129 -7.51 -10.59 -18.13
C ASP A 129 -8.63 -9.54 -17.96
N GLN A 130 -9.56 -9.75 -17.03
CA GLN A 130 -10.69 -8.87 -16.74
C GLN A 130 -10.62 -8.25 -15.35
N VAL A 131 -10.06 -8.98 -14.38
CA VAL A 131 -9.97 -8.57 -12.98
C VAL A 131 -8.53 -8.17 -12.65
N THR A 132 -8.33 -6.94 -12.16
CA THR A 132 -7.01 -6.51 -11.69
C THR A 132 -6.75 -7.04 -10.28
N THR A 133 -5.53 -7.55 -10.04
CA THR A 133 -5.13 -8.10 -8.74
C THR A 133 -4.07 -7.22 -8.09
N SER A 134 -4.32 -6.75 -6.87
CA SER A 134 -3.33 -6.08 -6.03
C SER A 134 -2.80 -7.08 -4.99
N MET A 135 -1.48 -7.15 -4.85
CA MET A 135 -0.81 -8.02 -3.89
C MET A 135 -0.06 -7.17 -2.87
N THR A 136 -0.51 -7.20 -1.60
CA THR A 136 0.16 -6.51 -0.50
C THR A 136 1.30 -7.41 0.01
N ILE A 137 2.42 -7.34 -0.68
CA ILE A 137 3.60 -8.16 -0.41
C ILE A 137 4.87 -7.37 -0.76
N ASN A 138 5.93 -7.52 0.04
CA ASN A 138 7.15 -6.72 -0.06
C ASN A 138 8.40 -7.59 -0.17
N ALA A 139 8.93 -8.15 0.90
CA ALA A 139 10.18 -8.91 0.86
C ALA A 139 10.14 -10.12 -0.10
N THR A 140 9.00 -10.77 -0.25
CA THR A 140 8.76 -11.91 -1.16
C THR A 140 8.03 -11.51 -2.44
N ALA A 141 7.90 -10.21 -2.73
CA ALA A 141 7.12 -9.66 -3.84
C ALA A 141 7.52 -10.25 -5.21
N ALA A 142 8.81 -10.38 -5.47
CA ALA A 142 9.33 -10.96 -6.71
C ALA A 142 8.88 -12.41 -6.92
N ILE A 143 8.81 -13.19 -5.82
CA ILE A 143 8.41 -14.61 -5.86
C ILE A 143 6.91 -14.73 -6.12
N LEU A 144 6.09 -13.95 -5.42
CA LEU A 144 4.63 -13.97 -5.62
C LEU A 144 4.24 -13.44 -7.02
N LEU A 145 4.95 -12.43 -7.55
CA LEU A 145 4.78 -12.01 -8.94
C LEU A 145 5.19 -13.12 -9.91
N GLY A 146 6.30 -13.83 -9.62
CA GLY A 146 6.71 -15.00 -10.39
C GLY A 146 5.64 -16.09 -10.44
N MET A 147 4.99 -16.38 -9.29
CA MET A 147 3.86 -17.32 -9.22
C MET A 147 2.66 -16.80 -10.02
N TYR A 148 2.32 -15.52 -9.94
CA TYR A 148 1.24 -14.91 -10.72
C TYR A 148 1.48 -15.07 -12.22
N VAL A 149 2.69 -14.77 -12.69
CA VAL A 149 3.11 -14.92 -14.09
C VAL A 149 2.99 -16.39 -14.55
N ALA A 150 3.47 -17.32 -13.74
CA ALA A 150 3.39 -18.74 -14.06
C ALA A 150 1.93 -19.24 -14.12
N VAL A 151 1.07 -18.83 -13.18
CA VAL A 151 -0.36 -19.16 -13.18
C VAL A 151 -1.06 -18.56 -14.40
N ALA A 152 -0.82 -17.29 -14.74
CA ALA A 152 -1.39 -16.65 -15.92
C ALA A 152 -1.02 -17.40 -17.21
N LYS A 153 0.26 -17.81 -17.35
CA LYS A 153 0.72 -18.64 -18.47
C LYS A 153 0.01 -20.01 -18.51
N ARG A 154 -0.13 -20.68 -17.37
CA ARG A 154 -0.85 -21.99 -17.27
C ARG A 154 -2.33 -21.86 -17.62
N GLN A 155 -2.96 -20.70 -17.34
CA GLN A 155 -4.33 -20.39 -17.75
C GLN A 155 -4.45 -19.92 -19.21
N GLY A 156 -3.35 -19.79 -19.95
CA GLY A 156 -3.34 -19.31 -21.34
C GLY A 156 -3.63 -17.82 -21.49
N VAL A 157 -3.49 -17.03 -20.42
CA VAL A 157 -3.71 -15.57 -20.44
C VAL A 157 -2.43 -14.86 -20.89
N PRO A 158 -2.47 -14.06 -21.97
CA PRO A 158 -1.32 -13.29 -22.42
C PRO A 158 -0.87 -12.28 -21.35
N LEU A 159 0.43 -12.21 -21.07
CA LEU A 159 0.98 -11.32 -20.05
C LEU A 159 0.69 -9.84 -20.31
N THR A 160 0.53 -9.46 -21.59
CA THR A 160 0.13 -8.10 -22.00
C THR A 160 -1.30 -7.73 -21.63
N ARG A 161 -2.14 -8.71 -21.26
CA ARG A 161 -3.54 -8.49 -20.86
C ARG A 161 -3.74 -8.50 -19.36
N VAL A 162 -2.82 -9.11 -18.60
CA VAL A 162 -2.91 -9.12 -17.14
C VAL A 162 -2.62 -7.74 -16.57
N GLY A 163 -3.45 -7.30 -15.62
CA GLY A 163 -3.30 -6.03 -14.92
C GLY A 163 -3.33 -6.24 -13.41
N GLY A 164 -2.49 -5.50 -12.73
CA GLY A 164 -2.42 -5.61 -11.27
C GLY A 164 -1.38 -4.70 -10.66
N THR A 165 -1.08 -4.97 -9.39
CA THR A 165 -0.08 -4.24 -8.62
C THR A 165 0.60 -5.19 -7.66
N THR A 166 1.92 -5.19 -7.62
CA THR A 166 2.69 -5.76 -6.51
C THR A 166 3.15 -4.61 -5.64
N GLN A 167 2.89 -4.64 -4.32
CA GLN A 167 3.28 -3.52 -3.44
C GLN A 167 4.79 -3.28 -3.50
N ASN A 168 5.62 -4.31 -3.26
CA ASN A 168 7.06 -4.31 -3.54
C ASN A 168 7.83 -3.10 -2.96
N ASP A 169 7.29 -2.45 -1.94
CA ASP A 169 7.90 -1.30 -1.26
C ASP A 169 8.64 -1.79 -0.02
N ILE A 170 9.92 -2.10 -0.19
CA ILE A 170 10.72 -2.67 0.89
C ILE A 170 11.24 -1.62 1.86
N LEU A 171 11.46 -0.37 1.43
CA LEU A 171 12.02 0.66 2.29
C LEU A 171 11.08 1.01 3.45
N LYS A 172 9.75 1.03 3.22
CA LYS A 172 8.78 1.26 4.30
C LYS A 172 8.77 0.13 5.34
N GLU A 173 9.21 -1.08 4.98
CA GLU A 173 9.34 -2.18 5.94
C GLU A 173 10.42 -1.90 6.98
N TYR A 174 11.54 -1.30 6.57
CA TYR A 174 12.60 -0.88 7.51
C TYR A 174 12.20 0.34 8.34
N ILE A 175 11.26 1.16 7.84
CA ILE A 175 10.80 2.39 8.51
C ILE A 175 9.71 2.08 9.55
N ALA A 176 8.68 1.31 9.18
CA ALA A 176 7.43 1.28 9.94
C ALA A 176 6.81 -0.12 10.18
N ARG A 177 7.02 -1.10 9.27
CA ARG A 177 6.23 -2.35 9.33
C ARG A 177 7.00 -3.57 9.85
N GLY A 178 8.28 -3.71 9.49
CA GLY A 178 9.17 -4.75 10.05
C GLY A 178 9.18 -6.10 9.33
N THR A 179 8.49 -6.28 8.18
CA THR A 179 8.50 -7.54 7.42
C THR A 179 9.55 -7.53 6.31
N TYR A 180 10.82 -7.46 6.69
CA TYR A 180 11.99 -7.53 5.82
C TYR A 180 12.75 -8.86 5.98
N ILE A 181 13.52 -9.24 4.97
CA ILE A 181 14.32 -10.48 4.96
C ILE A 181 15.80 -10.16 4.75
N TYR A 182 16.12 -9.46 3.65
CA TYR A 182 17.48 -9.19 3.20
C TYR A 182 17.94 -7.79 3.59
N PRO A 183 19.27 -7.51 3.57
CA PRO A 183 19.76 -6.15 3.77
C PRO A 183 19.19 -5.16 2.74
N PRO A 184 19.11 -3.85 3.07
CA PRO A 184 18.42 -2.86 2.22
C PRO A 184 18.92 -2.82 0.77
N ARG A 185 20.22 -2.89 0.53
CA ARG A 185 20.80 -2.85 -0.83
C ARG A 185 20.39 -4.05 -1.69
N GLN A 186 20.38 -5.27 -1.12
CA GLN A 186 19.95 -6.49 -1.81
C GLN A 186 18.44 -6.48 -2.06
N SER A 187 17.69 -5.96 -1.12
CA SER A 187 16.25 -5.75 -1.28
C SER A 187 15.95 -4.76 -2.40
N MET A 188 16.69 -3.64 -2.49
CA MET A 188 16.57 -2.69 -3.59
C MET A 188 16.86 -3.32 -4.95
N ARG A 189 17.80 -4.26 -5.04
CA ARG A 189 18.05 -5.01 -6.26
C ARG A 189 16.82 -5.79 -6.71
N LEU A 190 16.17 -6.54 -5.81
CA LEU A 190 14.93 -7.27 -6.12
C LEU A 190 13.82 -6.34 -6.61
N VAL A 191 13.65 -5.17 -5.97
CA VAL A 191 12.66 -4.17 -6.39
C VAL A 191 12.94 -3.68 -7.81
N THR A 192 14.19 -3.31 -8.11
CA THR A 192 14.54 -2.82 -9.46
C THR A 192 14.48 -3.90 -10.53
N ASP A 193 14.74 -5.17 -10.17
CA ASP A 193 14.56 -6.31 -11.07
C ASP A 193 13.08 -6.51 -11.44
N VAL A 194 12.17 -6.35 -10.47
CA VAL A 194 10.72 -6.39 -10.72
C VAL A 194 10.29 -5.22 -11.60
N ILE A 195 10.78 -3.99 -11.36
CA ILE A 195 10.46 -2.82 -12.19
C ILE A 195 10.88 -3.07 -13.63
N ALA A 196 12.12 -3.50 -13.87
CA ALA A 196 12.65 -3.78 -15.20
C ALA A 196 11.86 -4.90 -15.91
N TYR A 197 11.57 -5.99 -15.21
CA TYR A 197 10.79 -7.09 -15.75
C TYR A 197 9.36 -6.67 -16.14
N CYS A 198 8.70 -5.87 -15.31
CA CYS A 198 7.34 -5.39 -15.61
C CYS A 198 7.34 -4.42 -16.79
N ALA A 199 8.29 -3.52 -16.89
CA ALA A 199 8.41 -2.59 -18.02
C ALA A 199 8.50 -3.34 -19.35
N GLU A 200 9.18 -4.49 -19.39
CA GLU A 200 9.35 -5.29 -20.60
C GLU A 200 8.20 -6.29 -20.86
N GLN A 201 7.74 -7.01 -19.83
CA GLN A 201 6.88 -8.19 -19.98
C GLN A 201 5.42 -7.95 -19.56
N LEU A 202 5.14 -6.96 -18.70
CA LEU A 202 3.85 -6.74 -18.05
C LEU A 202 3.40 -5.27 -18.17
N PRO A 203 3.09 -4.76 -19.36
CA PRO A 203 2.85 -3.32 -19.59
C PRO A 203 1.64 -2.74 -18.82
N ARG A 204 0.76 -3.58 -18.29
CA ARG A 204 -0.41 -3.17 -17.50
C ARG A 204 -0.26 -3.44 -16.00
N TRP A 205 0.93 -3.85 -15.57
CA TRP A 205 1.23 -4.15 -14.17
C TRP A 205 1.95 -2.99 -13.50
N ASN A 206 1.51 -2.60 -12.31
CA ASN A 206 2.25 -1.67 -11.48
C ASN A 206 3.30 -2.47 -10.66
N PRO A 207 4.60 -2.31 -10.95
CA PRO A 207 5.65 -3.11 -10.31
C PRO A 207 5.88 -2.74 -8.85
N ILE A 208 5.36 -1.58 -8.44
CA ILE A 208 5.50 -1.06 -7.08
C ILE A 208 4.28 -0.21 -6.73
N SER A 209 3.92 -0.23 -5.44
CA SER A 209 2.99 0.72 -4.82
C SER A 209 3.66 1.31 -3.60
N ILE A 210 4.27 2.49 -3.78
CA ILE A 210 5.11 3.15 -2.78
C ILE A 210 4.22 3.68 -1.67
N SER A 211 4.45 3.22 -0.43
CA SER A 211 3.45 3.27 0.64
C SER A 211 3.75 4.30 1.72
N GLY A 212 2.96 5.35 1.78
CA GLY A 212 2.80 6.23 2.93
C GLY A 212 1.85 5.67 3.99
N TYR A 213 0.91 4.79 3.60
CA TYR A 213 -0.10 4.24 4.49
C TYR A 213 0.48 3.66 5.78
N HIS A 214 1.46 2.76 5.70
CA HIS A 214 2.03 2.12 6.89
C HIS A 214 2.86 3.11 7.75
N ILE A 215 3.48 4.09 7.10
CA ILE A 215 4.19 5.19 7.77
C ILE A 215 3.20 6.02 8.60
N ARG A 216 2.03 6.33 8.00
CA ARG A 216 0.95 7.07 8.66
C ARG A 216 0.34 6.26 9.81
N GLU A 217 0.08 4.96 9.62
CA GLU A 217 -0.42 4.04 10.63
C GLU A 217 0.53 3.90 11.84
N ALA A 218 1.85 4.02 11.61
CA ALA A 218 2.85 4.01 12.67
C ALA A 218 2.89 5.33 13.48
N GLY A 219 2.13 6.36 13.08
CA GLY A 219 1.98 7.61 13.83
C GLY A 219 2.59 8.84 13.16
N ALA A 220 3.05 8.76 11.90
CA ALA A 220 3.49 9.92 11.14
C ALA A 220 2.34 10.92 10.92
N ASP A 221 2.66 12.20 10.82
CA ASP A 221 1.72 13.22 10.36
C ASP A 221 1.60 13.28 8.83
N ALA A 222 0.74 14.13 8.30
CA ALA A 222 0.48 14.24 6.85
C ALA A 222 1.72 14.67 6.04
N VAL A 223 2.56 15.52 6.61
CA VAL A 223 3.79 15.98 5.96
C VAL A 223 4.84 14.87 5.96
N GLN A 224 5.03 14.19 7.09
CA GLN A 224 5.95 13.05 7.22
C GLN A 224 5.54 11.88 6.31
N GLU A 225 4.23 11.59 6.21
CA GLU A 225 3.72 10.58 5.28
C GLU A 225 4.18 10.85 3.86
N LEU A 226 3.99 12.08 3.35
CA LEU A 226 4.40 12.44 2.00
C LEU A 226 5.94 12.47 1.85
N ALA A 227 6.65 13.09 2.77
CA ALA A 227 8.10 13.27 2.68
C ALA A 227 8.83 11.92 2.67
N PHE A 228 8.48 11.00 3.58
CA PHE A 228 9.14 9.70 3.65
C PHE A 228 8.74 8.80 2.47
N THR A 229 7.50 8.89 2.01
CA THR A 229 7.05 8.17 0.81
C THR A 229 7.80 8.65 -0.44
N PHE A 230 7.94 9.96 -0.63
CA PHE A 230 8.66 10.50 -1.79
C PHE A 230 10.17 10.31 -1.69
N ALA A 231 10.76 10.34 -0.50
CA ALA A 231 12.16 9.97 -0.33
C ALA A 231 12.42 8.51 -0.77
N ASN A 232 11.52 7.59 -0.39
CA ASN A 232 11.58 6.20 -0.87
C ASN A 232 11.37 6.12 -2.40
N ALA A 233 10.42 6.88 -2.94
CA ALA A 233 10.17 6.92 -4.38
C ALA A 233 11.39 7.43 -5.17
N ILE A 234 12.04 8.47 -4.69
CA ILE A 234 13.29 8.99 -5.26
C ILE A 234 14.38 7.92 -5.27
N ALA A 235 14.52 7.15 -4.19
CA ALA A 235 15.49 6.07 -4.12
C ALA A 235 15.17 4.94 -5.12
N TYR A 236 13.90 4.56 -5.28
CA TYR A 236 13.50 3.52 -6.25
C TYR A 236 13.70 3.96 -7.70
N VAL A 237 13.26 5.18 -8.04
CA VAL A 237 13.44 5.72 -9.40
C VAL A 237 14.92 5.89 -9.71
N GLY A 238 15.69 6.45 -8.78
CA GLY A 238 17.14 6.60 -8.92
C GLY A 238 17.83 5.27 -9.20
N ALA A 239 17.54 4.24 -8.41
CA ALA A 239 18.11 2.91 -8.58
C ALA A 239 17.74 2.26 -9.93
N ALA A 240 16.53 2.49 -10.44
CA ALA A 240 16.11 2.01 -11.76
C ALA A 240 16.85 2.74 -12.90
N VAL A 241 16.99 4.06 -12.79
CA VAL A 241 17.73 4.89 -13.76
C VAL A 241 19.23 4.55 -13.75
N GLU A 242 19.84 4.38 -12.58
CA GLU A 242 21.26 3.94 -12.44
C GLU A 242 21.52 2.58 -13.11
N ARG A 243 20.52 1.71 -13.20
CA ARG A 243 20.59 0.45 -13.96
C ARG A 243 20.37 0.61 -15.47
N GLY A 244 20.23 1.85 -15.96
CA GLY A 244 20.10 2.15 -17.38
C GLY A 244 18.67 2.13 -17.91
N LEU A 245 17.64 2.08 -17.07
CA LEU A 245 16.24 2.17 -17.52
C LEU A 245 15.89 3.64 -17.80
N PRO A 246 15.44 3.98 -19.02
CA PRO A 246 14.90 5.32 -19.29
C PRO A 246 13.68 5.58 -18.37
N VAL A 247 13.63 6.75 -17.74
CA VAL A 247 12.58 7.05 -16.76
C VAL A 247 11.16 6.90 -17.34
N ASP A 248 10.90 7.39 -18.53
CA ASP A 248 9.59 7.31 -19.19
C ASP A 248 9.21 5.88 -19.65
N ALA A 249 10.17 4.92 -19.62
CA ALA A 249 9.87 3.52 -19.94
C ALA A 249 9.15 2.78 -18.81
N PHE A 250 9.26 3.24 -17.55
CA PHE A 250 8.67 2.56 -16.41
C PHE A 250 7.85 3.46 -15.49
N ALA A 251 8.09 4.78 -15.47
CA ALA A 251 7.49 5.67 -14.48
C ALA A 251 5.96 5.74 -14.57
N ALA A 252 5.38 5.59 -15.76
CA ALA A 252 3.94 5.49 -15.96
C ALA A 252 3.29 4.27 -15.27
N GLN A 253 4.08 3.25 -14.90
CA GLN A 253 3.61 2.08 -14.17
C GLN A 253 3.78 2.22 -12.64
N LEU A 254 4.47 3.24 -12.15
CA LEU A 254 4.60 3.48 -10.72
C LEU A 254 3.25 3.85 -10.13
N SER A 255 2.98 3.38 -8.94
CA SER A 255 1.80 3.73 -8.16
C SER A 255 2.17 4.00 -6.72
N PHE A 256 1.24 4.64 -6.00
CA PHE A 256 1.42 5.01 -4.61
C PHE A 256 0.30 4.46 -3.74
N PHE A 257 0.51 4.46 -2.44
CA PHE A 257 -0.47 4.01 -1.48
C PHE A 257 -0.45 4.94 -0.26
N PHE A 258 -1.53 5.68 -0.05
CA PHE A 258 -1.66 6.63 1.04
C PHE A 258 -2.77 6.26 2.01
N ALA A 259 -2.67 6.75 3.24
CA ALA A 259 -3.72 6.69 4.23
C ALA A 259 -4.78 7.78 3.98
N ALA A 260 -6.01 7.54 4.43
CA ALA A 260 -7.01 8.58 4.62
C ALA A 260 -7.42 8.61 6.10
N ASN A 261 -7.16 9.74 6.76
CA ASN A 261 -7.52 10.02 8.14
C ASN A 261 -8.88 10.75 8.21
N ALA A 262 -9.51 10.78 9.35
CA ALA A 262 -10.77 11.48 9.58
C ALA A 262 -10.66 13.03 9.54
N THR A 263 -9.45 13.60 9.41
CA THR A 263 -9.20 15.04 9.21
C THR A 263 -9.47 15.45 7.76
N LEU A 264 -10.72 15.39 7.34
CA LEU A 264 -11.19 15.44 5.95
C LEU A 264 -10.52 16.51 5.10
N ILE A 265 -10.47 17.76 5.54
CA ILE A 265 -9.97 18.90 4.74
C ILE A 265 -8.44 18.81 4.58
N GLU A 266 -7.72 18.41 5.63
CA GLU A 266 -6.28 18.20 5.60
C GLU A 266 -5.90 17.07 4.65
N GLU A 267 -6.64 15.95 4.67
CA GLU A 267 -6.40 14.82 3.78
C GLU A 267 -6.65 15.17 2.30
N VAL A 268 -7.71 15.91 1.99
CA VAL A 268 -7.94 16.42 0.63
C VAL A 268 -6.77 17.28 0.16
N ALA A 269 -6.31 18.21 1.00
CA ALA A 269 -5.16 19.06 0.70
C ALA A 269 -3.87 18.24 0.52
N LYS A 270 -3.65 17.22 1.35
CA LYS A 270 -2.51 16.30 1.26
C LYS A 270 -2.45 15.59 -0.11
N PHE A 271 -3.55 15.03 -0.58
CA PHE A 271 -3.57 14.35 -1.89
C PHE A 271 -3.36 15.31 -3.06
N ARG A 272 -3.84 16.54 -2.95
CA ARG A 272 -3.60 17.59 -3.94
C ARG A 272 -2.13 18.00 -3.97
N ALA A 273 -1.52 18.23 -2.81
CA ALA A 273 -0.10 18.51 -2.66
C ALA A 273 0.77 17.35 -3.18
N ALA A 274 0.39 16.11 -2.88
CA ALA A 274 1.12 14.92 -3.31
C ALA A 274 1.29 14.86 -4.84
N ARG A 275 0.25 15.18 -5.62
CA ARG A 275 0.33 15.19 -7.09
C ARG A 275 1.29 16.25 -7.60
N ARG A 276 1.24 17.46 -7.02
CA ARG A 276 2.14 18.58 -7.39
C ARG A 276 3.60 18.27 -7.09
N ILE A 277 3.86 17.71 -5.91
CA ILE A 277 5.22 17.34 -5.47
C ILE A 277 5.80 16.26 -6.38
N TRP A 278 5.01 15.22 -6.69
CA TRP A 278 5.47 14.12 -7.56
C TRP A 278 5.77 14.61 -8.98
N GLU A 279 4.89 15.40 -9.57
CA GLU A 279 5.11 15.99 -10.88
C GLU A 279 6.42 16.77 -10.93
N ARG A 280 6.66 17.60 -9.91
CA ARG A 280 7.89 18.37 -9.77
C ARG A 280 9.12 17.49 -9.63
N ILE A 281 9.10 16.47 -8.77
CA ILE A 281 10.21 15.52 -8.60
C ILE A 281 10.56 14.84 -9.92
N MET A 282 9.55 14.33 -10.63
CA MET A 282 9.78 13.59 -11.87
C MET A 282 10.31 14.49 -12.98
N ARG A 283 9.80 15.69 -13.10
CA ARG A 283 10.24 16.67 -14.11
C ARG A 283 11.64 17.22 -13.80
N GLU A 284 11.84 17.75 -12.57
CA GLU A 284 13.05 18.50 -12.25
C GLU A 284 14.23 17.58 -11.90
N ARG A 285 13.98 16.45 -11.23
CA ARG A 285 15.06 15.57 -10.75
C ARG A 285 15.41 14.44 -11.72
N PHE A 286 14.41 13.90 -12.42
CA PHE A 286 14.59 12.74 -13.31
C PHE A 286 14.42 13.06 -14.80
N GLY A 287 14.01 14.29 -15.15
CA GLY A 287 13.86 14.70 -16.54
C GLY A 287 12.73 13.98 -17.29
N ALA A 288 11.73 13.45 -16.58
CA ALA A 288 10.58 12.83 -17.20
C ALA A 288 9.79 13.86 -18.01
N SER A 289 9.34 13.44 -19.19
CA SER A 289 8.61 14.30 -20.15
C SER A 289 7.23 13.76 -20.52
N ASP A 290 7.01 12.46 -20.38
CA ASP A 290 5.70 11.85 -20.64
C ASP A 290 4.71 12.26 -19.53
N PRO A 291 3.55 12.88 -19.86
CA PRO A 291 2.53 13.22 -18.87
C PRO A 291 2.09 12.03 -18.00
N ALA A 292 2.11 10.80 -18.53
CA ALA A 292 1.78 9.61 -17.75
C ALA A 292 2.84 9.31 -16.67
N SER A 293 4.11 9.63 -16.92
CA SER A 293 5.22 9.51 -15.95
C SER A 293 5.17 10.58 -14.86
N LEU A 294 4.63 11.74 -15.18
CA LEU A 294 4.47 12.88 -14.26
C LEU A 294 3.25 12.73 -13.35
N ALA A 295 2.26 11.92 -13.75
CA ALA A 295 0.99 11.78 -13.05
C ALA A 295 1.11 10.84 -11.86
N LEU A 296 0.85 11.34 -10.65
CA LEU A 296 0.79 10.51 -9.45
C LEU A 296 -0.55 9.75 -9.37
N ARG A 297 -0.49 8.43 -9.55
CA ARG A 297 -1.63 7.53 -9.36
C ARG A 297 -1.49 6.81 -8.04
N PHE A 298 -2.56 6.78 -7.24
CA PHE A 298 -2.49 6.18 -5.91
C PHE A 298 -3.75 5.40 -5.53
N HIS A 299 -3.51 4.40 -4.72
CA HIS A 299 -4.49 3.71 -3.89
C HIS A 299 -4.62 4.43 -2.55
N THR A 300 -5.81 4.41 -1.98
CA THR A 300 -6.03 4.89 -0.61
C THR A 300 -6.68 3.80 0.22
N GLN A 301 -6.27 3.68 1.46
CA GLN A 301 -6.98 2.93 2.48
C GLN A 301 -7.37 3.87 3.61
N THR A 302 -8.59 3.74 4.11
CA THR A 302 -9.03 4.39 5.35
C THR A 302 -8.16 3.91 6.51
N MET A 303 -7.86 4.77 7.48
CA MET A 303 -6.93 4.42 8.56
C MET A 303 -7.55 3.44 9.55
N GLY A 304 -6.84 2.33 9.82
CA GLY A 304 -7.22 1.37 10.86
C GLY A 304 -7.00 1.90 12.26
N SER A 305 -5.92 2.68 12.47
CA SER A 305 -5.58 3.26 13.79
C SER A 305 -6.57 4.31 14.29
N THR A 306 -7.46 4.84 13.45
CA THR A 306 -8.55 5.73 13.88
C THR A 306 -9.75 4.96 14.43
N LEU A 307 -9.87 3.67 14.09
CA LEU A 307 -10.99 2.83 14.48
C LEU A 307 -10.79 2.33 15.92
N THR A 308 -11.88 2.30 16.68
CA THR A 308 -11.84 2.00 18.11
C THR A 308 -12.61 0.73 18.44
N ALA A 309 -12.12 -0.02 19.44
CA ALA A 309 -12.85 -1.15 20.01
C ALA A 309 -14.10 -0.70 20.78
N GLN A 310 -14.05 0.53 21.34
CA GLN A 310 -15.18 1.14 22.02
C GLN A 310 -16.20 1.64 21.01
N GLN A 311 -17.48 1.35 21.24
CA GLN A 311 -18.58 1.74 20.37
C GLN A 311 -18.31 1.46 18.87
N PRO A 312 -18.00 0.20 18.51
CA PRO A 312 -17.40 -0.14 17.21
C PRO A 312 -18.29 0.21 15.99
N ARG A 313 -19.61 0.34 16.18
CA ARG A 313 -20.50 0.78 15.10
C ARG A 313 -20.26 2.22 14.66
N ASN A 314 -19.70 3.09 15.52
CA ASN A 314 -19.27 4.43 15.15
C ASN A 314 -18.12 4.40 14.12
N ASN A 315 -17.40 3.29 14.01
CA ASN A 315 -16.36 3.11 13.00
C ASN A 315 -16.90 3.17 11.57
N ILE A 316 -18.17 2.81 11.34
CA ILE A 316 -18.83 2.97 10.03
C ILE A 316 -18.80 4.44 9.60
N VAL A 317 -19.11 5.36 10.52
CA VAL A 317 -19.09 6.81 10.26
C VAL A 317 -17.66 7.32 10.06
N ARG A 318 -16.69 6.86 10.87
CA ARG A 318 -15.27 7.22 10.71
C ARG A 318 -14.78 6.81 9.33
N THR A 319 -14.98 5.55 8.95
CA THR A 319 -14.60 5.01 7.63
C THR A 319 -15.30 5.77 6.48
N ALA A 320 -16.56 6.19 6.65
CA ALA A 320 -17.28 6.98 5.64
C ALA A 320 -16.64 8.38 5.44
N ILE A 321 -16.24 9.06 6.52
CA ILE A 321 -15.55 10.36 6.45
C ILE A 321 -14.17 10.21 5.77
N GLU A 322 -13.42 9.20 6.15
CA GLU A 322 -12.09 8.91 5.57
C GLU A 322 -12.18 8.53 4.08
N ALA A 323 -13.17 7.70 3.72
CA ALA A 323 -13.43 7.34 2.33
C ALA A 323 -13.83 8.58 1.50
N LEU A 324 -14.66 9.46 2.07
CA LEU A 324 -15.03 10.73 1.42
C LEU A 324 -13.81 11.63 1.21
N ALA A 325 -12.91 11.71 2.20
CA ALA A 325 -11.65 12.45 2.06
C ALA A 325 -10.79 11.90 0.90
N ALA A 326 -10.67 10.58 0.78
CA ALA A 326 -9.94 9.93 -0.30
C ALA A 326 -10.55 10.23 -1.68
N VAL A 327 -11.89 10.18 -1.79
CA VAL A 327 -12.61 10.46 -3.04
C VAL A 327 -12.48 11.93 -3.42
N LEU A 328 -12.74 12.86 -2.52
CA LEU A 328 -12.54 14.30 -2.74
C LEU A 328 -11.07 14.62 -3.04
N GLY A 329 -10.15 13.84 -2.50
CA GLY A 329 -8.72 13.90 -2.78
C GLY A 329 -8.29 13.31 -4.12
N GLY A 330 -9.17 12.61 -4.85
CA GLY A 330 -8.91 12.14 -6.21
C GLY A 330 -8.18 10.80 -6.31
N THR A 331 -8.42 9.84 -5.42
CA THR A 331 -7.84 8.48 -5.43
C THR A 331 -8.25 7.67 -6.66
N GLN A 332 -7.39 6.75 -7.14
CA GLN A 332 -7.69 5.85 -8.27
C GLN A 332 -8.21 4.48 -7.83
N SER A 333 -7.94 4.07 -6.60
CA SER A 333 -8.55 2.90 -5.98
C SER A 333 -8.69 3.10 -4.48
N LEU A 334 -9.66 2.46 -3.86
CA LEU A 334 -10.01 2.66 -2.46
C LEU A 334 -10.30 1.32 -1.78
N HIS A 335 -9.75 1.17 -0.57
CA HIS A 335 -10.18 0.20 0.42
C HIS A 335 -10.79 0.92 1.62
N THR A 336 -11.93 0.43 2.08
CA THR A 336 -12.60 0.88 3.29
C THR A 336 -12.50 -0.18 4.38
N ASN A 337 -11.96 0.16 5.54
CA ASN A 337 -11.86 -0.75 6.67
C ASN A 337 -13.25 -1.10 7.18
N ALA A 338 -13.42 -2.32 7.64
CA ALA A 338 -14.65 -2.78 8.26
C ALA A 338 -14.76 -2.25 9.70
N TYR A 339 -15.97 -2.07 10.20
CA TYR A 339 -16.20 -1.48 11.52
C TYR A 339 -15.67 -2.33 12.68
N ASP A 340 -15.43 -3.62 12.46
CA ASP A 340 -14.87 -4.58 13.40
C ASP A 340 -13.33 -4.72 13.32
N GLU A 341 -12.66 -3.91 12.49
CA GLU A 341 -11.20 -3.93 12.26
C GLU A 341 -10.37 -3.87 13.55
N ALA A 342 -10.81 -3.05 14.52
CA ALA A 342 -10.12 -2.94 15.81
C ALA A 342 -10.30 -4.18 16.72
N LEU A 343 -11.12 -5.15 16.34
CA LEU A 343 -11.47 -6.32 17.15
C LEU A 343 -10.96 -7.63 16.56
N ALA A 344 -11.09 -7.81 15.24
CA ALA A 344 -10.71 -9.03 14.54
C ALA A 344 -10.74 -8.85 13.01
N LEU A 345 -10.47 -9.94 12.27
CA LEU A 345 -10.68 -10.01 10.83
C LEU A 345 -12.17 -9.75 10.48
N PRO A 346 -12.44 -9.05 9.36
CA PRO A 346 -13.79 -8.66 8.99
C PRO A 346 -14.74 -9.87 8.81
N SER A 347 -15.91 -9.78 9.40
CA SER A 347 -17.03 -10.67 9.09
C SER A 347 -17.53 -10.43 7.66
N GLU A 348 -18.39 -11.33 7.15
CA GLU A 348 -19.02 -11.12 5.83
C GLU A 348 -19.92 -9.88 5.82
N GLU A 349 -20.66 -9.66 6.90
CA GLU A 349 -21.52 -8.48 7.05
C GLU A 349 -20.72 -7.18 7.08
N SER A 350 -19.69 -7.11 7.92
CA SER A 350 -18.88 -5.90 8.07
C SER A 350 -18.11 -5.56 6.78
N ALA A 351 -17.56 -6.56 6.08
CA ALA A 351 -16.92 -6.38 4.79
C ALA A 351 -17.91 -5.88 3.71
N ARG A 352 -19.16 -6.37 3.74
CA ARG A 352 -20.21 -5.88 2.85
C ARG A 352 -20.59 -4.43 3.14
N ILE A 353 -20.74 -4.04 4.41
CA ILE A 353 -21.01 -2.65 4.82
C ILE A 353 -19.87 -1.74 4.37
N ALA A 354 -18.61 -2.15 4.55
CA ALA A 354 -17.46 -1.40 4.11
C ALA A 354 -17.47 -1.16 2.58
N LEU A 355 -17.82 -2.17 1.78
CA LEU A 355 -17.98 -2.00 0.33
C LEU A 355 -19.17 -1.10 -0.01
N ARG A 356 -20.30 -1.23 0.67
CA ARG A 356 -21.49 -0.35 0.48
C ARG A 356 -21.16 1.10 0.78
N THR A 357 -20.30 1.39 1.75
CA THR A 357 -19.83 2.75 2.03
C THR A 357 -19.24 3.42 0.79
N GLN A 358 -18.38 2.70 0.04
CA GLN A 358 -17.84 3.21 -1.22
C GLN A 358 -18.92 3.43 -2.28
N GLN A 359 -19.84 2.49 -2.41
CA GLN A 359 -20.94 2.56 -3.38
C GLN A 359 -21.90 3.70 -3.09
N LEU A 360 -22.26 3.95 -1.82
CA LEU A 360 -23.06 5.10 -1.40
C LEU A 360 -22.39 6.43 -1.75
N ILE A 361 -21.07 6.54 -1.51
CA ILE A 361 -20.32 7.74 -1.89
C ILE A 361 -20.31 7.91 -3.42
N ALA A 362 -20.18 6.83 -4.18
CA ALA A 362 -20.13 6.89 -5.64
C ALA A 362 -21.46 7.27 -6.28
N GLU A 363 -22.58 6.71 -5.78
CA GLU A 363 -23.86 6.72 -6.48
C GLU A 363 -24.88 7.72 -5.87
N GLU A 364 -24.76 8.05 -4.56
CA GLU A 364 -25.79 8.83 -3.89
C GLU A 364 -25.31 10.23 -3.43
N SER A 365 -23.99 10.44 -3.31
CA SER A 365 -23.47 11.68 -2.71
C SER A 365 -23.30 12.85 -3.70
N GLY A 366 -23.28 12.57 -5.02
CA GLY A 366 -23.01 13.55 -6.07
C GLY A 366 -21.53 13.96 -6.22
N VAL A 367 -20.63 13.54 -5.34
CA VAL A 367 -19.19 13.95 -5.38
C VAL A 367 -18.43 13.40 -6.59
N ALA A 368 -18.92 12.32 -7.21
CA ALA A 368 -18.35 11.73 -8.42
C ALA A 368 -18.84 12.42 -9.71
N GLU A 369 -19.81 13.30 -9.63
CA GLU A 369 -20.45 13.98 -10.78
C GLU A 369 -19.66 15.19 -11.29
N THR A 370 -18.68 15.66 -10.53
CA THR A 370 -17.81 16.80 -10.89
C THR A 370 -16.36 16.51 -10.56
N VAL A 371 -15.45 17.29 -11.15
CA VAL A 371 -14.02 17.17 -10.88
C VAL A 371 -13.60 18.20 -9.86
N ASP A 372 -12.91 17.76 -8.79
CA ASP A 372 -12.32 18.63 -7.78
C ASP A 372 -13.33 19.65 -7.18
N PRO A 373 -14.41 19.18 -6.56
CA PRO A 373 -15.50 20.06 -6.12
C PRO A 373 -15.07 21.07 -5.03
N LEU A 374 -13.97 20.84 -4.34
CA LEU A 374 -13.39 21.74 -3.33
C LEU A 374 -12.30 22.65 -3.90
N GLY A 375 -11.97 22.54 -5.19
CA GLY A 375 -10.98 23.39 -5.86
C GLY A 375 -11.36 24.87 -5.80
N GLY A 376 -10.41 25.72 -5.38
CA GLY A 376 -10.61 27.15 -5.18
C GLY A 376 -11.15 27.53 -3.79
N ALA A 377 -11.41 26.57 -2.89
CA ALA A 377 -11.75 26.90 -1.51
C ALA A 377 -10.51 27.45 -0.78
N TYR A 378 -10.63 28.61 -0.13
CA TYR A 378 -9.50 29.33 0.48
C TYR A 378 -8.63 28.45 1.36
N LEU A 379 -9.23 27.72 2.30
CA LEU A 379 -8.54 26.85 3.23
C LEU A 379 -7.86 25.67 2.51
N VAL A 380 -8.53 25.05 1.56
CA VAL A 380 -8.00 23.88 0.83
C VAL A 380 -6.76 24.27 0.03
N GLU A 381 -6.78 25.40 -0.67
CA GLU A 381 -5.63 25.83 -1.48
C GLU A 381 -4.45 26.23 -0.61
N LYS A 382 -4.68 26.94 0.50
CA LYS A 382 -3.63 27.30 1.45
C LYS A 382 -3.01 26.09 2.14
N LEU A 383 -3.83 25.14 2.60
CA LEU A 383 -3.32 23.89 3.19
C LEU A 383 -2.54 23.06 2.16
N THR A 384 -3.00 23.02 0.90
CA THR A 384 -2.28 22.34 -0.19
C THR A 384 -0.88 22.93 -0.37
N ALA A 385 -0.76 24.27 -0.38
CA ALA A 385 0.50 24.96 -0.54
C ALA A 385 1.41 24.82 0.72
N ASP A 386 0.86 24.86 1.92
CA ASP A 386 1.61 24.67 3.18
C ASP A 386 2.17 23.24 3.28
N ILE A 387 1.34 22.23 3.01
CA ILE A 387 1.78 20.82 3.00
C ILE A 387 2.87 20.61 1.93
N GLU A 388 2.71 21.16 0.73
CA GLU A 388 3.72 21.08 -0.33
C GLU A 388 5.06 21.67 0.14
N THR A 389 5.03 22.87 0.70
CA THR A 389 6.23 23.60 1.16
C THR A 389 6.95 22.82 2.27
N ARG A 390 6.21 22.34 3.27
CA ARG A 390 6.79 21.57 4.38
C ARG A 390 7.34 20.23 3.94
N THR A 391 6.66 19.56 3.04
CA THR A 391 7.10 18.26 2.50
C THR A 391 8.41 18.41 1.71
N LEU A 392 8.52 19.44 0.88
CA LEU A 392 9.75 19.71 0.13
C LEU A 392 10.92 20.05 1.08
N ALA A 393 10.68 20.87 2.11
CA ALA A 393 11.69 21.18 3.11
C ALA A 393 12.16 19.93 3.90
N GLU A 394 11.27 18.99 4.15
CA GLU A 394 11.63 17.72 4.80
C GLU A 394 12.39 16.79 3.84
N LEU A 395 12.05 16.77 2.56
CA LEU A 395 12.82 16.06 1.53
C LEU A 395 14.23 16.59 1.41
N ASP A 396 14.42 17.92 1.44
CA ASP A 396 15.74 18.55 1.43
C ASP A 396 16.59 18.11 2.64
N ARG A 397 15.98 17.99 3.82
CA ARG A 397 16.67 17.48 5.03
C ARG A 397 17.09 16.02 4.86
N ILE A 398 16.25 15.17 4.27
CA ILE A 398 16.56 13.76 4.02
C ILE A 398 17.68 13.66 2.99
N ASP A 399 17.62 14.43 1.92
CA ASP A 399 18.65 14.47 0.87
C ASP A 399 20.01 14.93 1.43
N ALA A 400 20.03 15.94 2.29
CA ALA A 400 21.26 16.42 2.97
C ALA A 400 21.90 15.33 3.86
N GLN A 401 21.13 14.34 4.29
CA GLN A 401 21.62 13.20 5.07
C GLN A 401 22.04 12.00 4.21
N GLY A 402 21.97 12.10 2.88
CA GLY A 402 22.31 11.03 1.93
C GLY A 402 21.12 10.22 1.44
N GLY A 403 19.90 10.77 1.55
CA GLY A 403 18.67 10.19 1.02
C GLY A 403 18.01 9.16 1.95
N ALA A 404 16.97 8.49 1.43
CA ALA A 404 16.12 7.58 2.19
C ALA A 404 16.89 6.44 2.87
N LEU A 405 17.79 5.76 2.15
CA LEU A 405 18.55 4.63 2.70
C LEU A 405 19.45 5.04 3.87
N ALA A 406 20.20 6.14 3.72
CA ALA A 406 21.06 6.63 4.78
C ALA A 406 20.25 7.08 6.01
N GLY A 407 19.08 7.69 5.78
CA GLY A 407 18.14 8.03 6.85
C GLY A 407 17.63 6.79 7.61
N ILE A 408 17.26 5.72 6.88
CA ILE A 408 16.82 4.43 7.46
C ILE A 408 17.93 3.81 8.31
N GLU A 409 19.15 3.74 7.77
CA GLU A 409 20.33 3.17 8.46
C GLU A 409 20.66 3.92 9.75
N ARG A 410 20.39 5.24 9.81
CA ARG A 410 20.57 6.09 10.99
C ARG A 410 19.35 6.18 11.90
N GLY A 411 18.23 5.57 11.52
CA GLY A 411 16.97 5.62 12.28
C GLY A 411 16.28 6.98 12.27
N TYR A 412 16.53 7.84 11.30
CA TYR A 412 15.97 9.20 11.23
C TYR A 412 14.45 9.18 11.11
N GLN A 413 13.92 8.48 10.10
CA GLN A 413 12.48 8.41 9.86
C GLN A 413 11.75 7.75 11.04
N GLN A 414 12.33 6.70 11.61
CA GLN A 414 11.75 5.97 12.73
C GLN A 414 11.58 6.89 13.95
N ARG A 415 12.64 7.64 14.34
CA ARG A 415 12.54 8.59 15.45
C ARG A 415 11.54 9.71 15.19
N ALA A 416 11.49 10.25 13.97
CA ALA A 416 10.53 11.29 13.63
C ALA A 416 9.07 10.80 13.74
N ILE A 417 8.80 9.54 13.38
CA ILE A 417 7.49 8.90 13.53
C ILE A 417 7.18 8.68 15.03
N GLU A 418 8.13 8.16 15.81
CA GLU A 418 7.98 7.95 17.25
C GLU A 418 7.65 9.26 17.98
N ASP A 419 8.33 10.37 17.65
CA ASP A 419 8.05 11.70 18.22
C ASP A 419 6.65 12.20 17.86
N SER A 420 6.19 11.94 16.63
CA SER A 420 4.85 12.31 16.17
C SER A 420 3.77 11.48 16.86
N ALA A 421 3.98 10.16 16.96
CA ALA A 421 3.08 9.24 17.65
C ALA A 421 2.96 9.60 19.15
N TYR A 422 4.08 9.95 19.80
CA TYR A 422 4.08 10.37 21.19
C TYR A 422 3.30 11.68 21.40
N ARG A 423 3.45 12.67 20.51
CA ARG A 423 2.63 13.90 20.55
C ARG A 423 1.13 13.58 20.46
N TYR A 424 0.75 12.76 19.49
CA TYR A 424 -0.64 12.33 19.32
C TYR A 424 -1.20 11.67 20.58
N GLN A 425 -0.45 10.74 21.17
CA GLN A 425 -0.84 10.07 22.41
C GLN A 425 -1.05 11.08 23.54
N ARG A 426 -0.12 12.03 23.70
CA ARG A 426 -0.24 13.11 24.72
C ARG A 426 -1.49 13.97 24.51
N GLU A 427 -1.81 14.31 23.25
CA GLU A 427 -3.02 15.06 22.93
C GLU A 427 -4.30 14.30 23.33
N VAL A 428 -4.33 12.98 23.12
CA VAL A 428 -5.46 12.13 23.52
C VAL A 428 -5.57 12.02 25.04
N GLU A 429 -4.45 11.77 25.75
CA GLU A 429 -4.41 11.65 27.20
C GLU A 429 -4.82 12.95 27.91
N THR A 430 -4.38 14.08 27.42
CA THR A 430 -4.72 15.41 27.96
C THR A 430 -6.07 15.93 27.52
N LYS A 431 -6.80 15.17 26.68
CA LYS A 431 -8.07 15.57 26.04
C LYS A 431 -7.98 16.82 25.15
N ALA A 432 -6.76 17.23 24.75
CA ALA A 432 -6.57 18.22 23.70
C ALA A 432 -7.13 17.71 22.36
N ARG A 433 -7.10 16.39 22.17
CA ARG A 433 -7.77 15.68 21.06
C ARG A 433 -8.86 14.77 21.61
N VAL A 434 -10.08 14.97 21.15
CA VAL A 434 -11.24 14.17 21.54
C VAL A 434 -11.40 12.98 20.58
N ILE A 435 -11.47 11.78 21.14
CA ILE A 435 -11.86 10.55 20.43
C ILE A 435 -13.19 10.08 21.04
N VAL A 436 -14.26 10.15 20.25
CA VAL A 436 -15.61 9.79 20.69
C VAL A 436 -15.67 8.33 21.12
N GLY A 437 -16.23 8.09 22.29
CA GLY A 437 -16.33 6.76 22.91
C GLY A 437 -15.06 6.30 23.64
N VAL A 438 -13.91 6.98 23.46
CA VAL A 438 -12.62 6.63 24.09
C VAL A 438 -12.29 7.56 25.27
N ASN A 439 -12.12 8.86 25.02
CA ASN A 439 -11.79 9.83 26.08
C ASN A 439 -12.87 10.87 26.32
N ALA A 440 -13.96 10.86 25.51
CA ALA A 440 -15.18 11.63 25.69
C ALA A 440 -16.38 10.86 25.13
N PHE A 441 -17.60 11.19 25.58
CA PHE A 441 -18.87 10.58 25.14
C PHE A 441 -18.89 9.04 25.33
N GLN A 442 -18.30 8.57 26.42
CA GLN A 442 -18.29 7.17 26.80
C GLN A 442 -19.69 6.72 27.24
N THR A 443 -20.04 5.46 26.98
CA THR A 443 -21.27 4.83 27.43
C THR A 443 -20.92 3.69 28.38
N GLU A 444 -21.46 3.69 29.58
CA GLU A 444 -21.27 2.60 30.54
C GLU A 444 -22.03 1.35 30.04
N GLY A 445 -21.37 0.19 30.09
CA GLY A 445 -21.99 -1.10 29.79
C GLY A 445 -22.20 -1.42 28.31
N ASP A 446 -21.60 -0.67 27.39
CA ASP A 446 -21.71 -0.93 25.93
C ASP A 446 -20.74 -2.06 25.51
N GLU A 447 -20.93 -3.27 26.02
CA GLU A 447 -20.30 -4.49 25.53
C GLU A 447 -21.06 -4.98 24.28
N THR A 448 -20.89 -4.28 23.17
CA THR A 448 -21.42 -4.77 21.88
C THR A 448 -20.71 -6.06 21.51
N LYS A 449 -21.36 -7.21 21.71
CA LYS A 449 -20.84 -8.51 21.27
C LYS A 449 -20.86 -8.55 19.75
N ILE A 450 -19.69 -8.41 19.14
CA ILE A 450 -19.49 -8.59 17.70
C ILE A 450 -19.03 -10.02 17.45
N THR A 451 -19.69 -10.69 16.50
CA THR A 451 -19.25 -12.02 16.05
C THR A 451 -17.99 -11.84 15.21
N THR A 452 -16.87 -12.32 15.73
CA THR A 452 -15.57 -12.24 15.05
C THR A 452 -15.29 -13.50 14.23
N LEU A 453 -14.61 -13.33 13.09
CA LEU A 453 -14.13 -14.44 12.29
C LEU A 453 -13.00 -15.16 13.05
N ARG A 454 -13.09 -16.49 13.15
CA ARG A 454 -12.00 -17.34 13.66
C ARG A 454 -11.44 -18.16 12.50
N VAL A 455 -10.13 -18.17 12.37
CA VAL A 455 -9.44 -19.03 11.40
C VAL A 455 -9.41 -20.45 11.94
N ASP A 456 -9.73 -21.43 11.07
CA ASP A 456 -9.72 -22.86 11.42
C ASP A 456 -8.27 -23.34 11.62
N GLU A 457 -7.98 -23.89 12.80
CA GLU A 457 -6.66 -24.45 13.14
C GLU A 457 -6.21 -25.58 12.19
N SER A 458 -7.12 -26.25 11.51
CA SER A 458 -6.81 -27.28 10.50
C SER A 458 -6.13 -26.73 9.23
N VAL A 459 -6.15 -25.40 9.00
CA VAL A 459 -5.52 -24.76 7.82
C VAL A 459 -4.04 -25.09 7.77
N ALA A 460 -3.33 -24.94 8.88
CA ALA A 460 -1.90 -25.22 8.96
C ALA A 460 -1.58 -26.69 8.65
N ALA A 461 -2.39 -27.62 9.14
CA ALA A 461 -2.21 -29.05 8.86
C ALA A 461 -2.40 -29.35 7.37
N ARG A 462 -3.50 -28.87 6.75
CA ARG A 462 -3.76 -29.04 5.32
C ARG A 462 -2.65 -28.44 4.45
N GLN A 463 -2.10 -27.29 4.84
CA GLN A 463 -1.03 -26.64 4.09
C GLN A 463 0.27 -27.43 4.15
N ARG A 464 0.61 -27.99 5.32
CA ARG A 464 1.77 -28.91 5.50
C ARG A 464 1.61 -30.18 4.65
N GLU A 465 0.42 -30.79 4.64
CA GLU A 465 0.14 -31.97 3.83
C GLU A 465 0.35 -31.71 2.33
N ARG A 466 -0.08 -30.55 1.83
CA ARG A 466 0.15 -30.13 0.43
C ARG A 466 1.63 -30.00 0.10
N LEU A 467 2.42 -29.39 1.00
CA LEU A 467 3.86 -29.29 0.80
C LEU A 467 4.54 -30.66 0.75
N VAL A 468 4.15 -31.58 1.63
CA VAL A 468 4.64 -32.97 1.60
C VAL A 468 4.29 -33.63 0.28
N ALA A 469 3.05 -33.49 -0.20
CA ALA A 469 2.61 -34.05 -1.47
C ALA A 469 3.39 -33.43 -2.66
N LEU A 470 3.59 -32.12 -2.68
CA LEU A 470 4.38 -31.41 -3.69
C LEU A 470 5.81 -31.96 -3.75
N ARG A 471 6.51 -31.99 -2.61
CA ARG A 471 7.90 -32.45 -2.53
C ARG A 471 8.07 -33.92 -2.94
N LYS A 472 7.04 -34.74 -2.70
CA LYS A 472 7.04 -36.15 -3.12
C LYS A 472 6.87 -36.35 -4.63
N ARG A 473 6.06 -35.49 -5.29
CA ARG A 473 5.73 -35.63 -6.73
C ARG A 473 6.69 -34.92 -7.67
N ARG A 474 7.39 -33.87 -7.21
CA ARG A 474 8.24 -33.02 -8.04
C ARG A 474 9.53 -33.70 -8.48
N ASP A 475 10.08 -33.30 -9.63
CA ASP A 475 11.40 -33.75 -10.10
C ASP A 475 12.51 -33.07 -9.27
N ALA A 476 13.11 -33.82 -8.35
CA ALA A 476 14.15 -33.32 -7.46
C ALA A 476 15.42 -32.85 -8.21
N ALA A 477 15.76 -33.48 -9.33
CA ALA A 477 16.91 -33.10 -10.14
C ALA A 477 16.66 -31.75 -10.86
N ARG A 478 15.45 -31.55 -11.40
CA ARG A 478 15.02 -30.27 -11.98
C ARG A 478 15.04 -29.16 -10.93
N VAL A 479 14.44 -29.40 -9.76
CA VAL A 479 14.43 -28.45 -8.64
C VAL A 479 15.86 -28.08 -8.24
N GLY A 480 16.76 -29.06 -8.11
CA GLY A 480 18.18 -28.81 -7.79
C GLY A 480 18.88 -27.90 -8.80
N ARG A 481 18.65 -28.11 -10.10
CA ARG A 481 19.19 -27.23 -11.15
C ARG A 481 18.62 -25.82 -11.07
N LEU A 482 17.31 -25.66 -10.97
CA LEU A 482 16.66 -24.34 -10.90
C LEU A 482 17.11 -23.53 -9.69
N ARG A 483 17.32 -24.18 -8.55
CA ARG A 483 17.88 -23.53 -7.35
C ARG A 483 19.35 -23.12 -7.56
N ALA A 484 20.16 -23.93 -8.25
CA ALA A 484 21.53 -23.56 -8.58
C ALA A 484 21.59 -22.38 -9.54
N ASP A 485 20.73 -22.36 -10.57
CA ASP A 485 20.60 -21.25 -11.52
C ASP A 485 20.19 -19.95 -10.81
N LEU A 486 19.25 -20.02 -9.86
CA LEU A 486 18.83 -18.86 -9.05
C LEU A 486 19.99 -18.31 -8.20
N ARG A 487 20.76 -19.17 -7.53
CA ARG A 487 21.94 -18.73 -6.75
C ARG A 487 23.00 -18.10 -7.64
N SER A 488 23.31 -18.70 -8.78
CA SER A 488 24.24 -18.13 -9.75
C SER A 488 23.79 -16.76 -10.26
N ALA A 489 22.50 -16.59 -10.55
CA ALA A 489 21.93 -15.29 -10.92
C ALA A 489 22.00 -14.28 -9.76
N ALA A 490 21.82 -14.72 -8.51
CA ALA A 490 21.89 -13.87 -7.33
C ALA A 490 23.31 -13.34 -7.06
N GLU A 491 24.33 -14.15 -7.33
CA GLU A 491 25.74 -13.76 -7.24
C GLU A 491 26.19 -12.82 -8.37
N GLY A 492 25.51 -12.88 -9.53
CA GLY A 492 25.78 -12.04 -10.69
C GLY A 492 24.98 -10.71 -10.67
N THR A 493 24.90 -10.07 -11.85
CA THR A 493 24.18 -8.79 -12.06
C THR A 493 22.91 -8.94 -12.89
N ALA A 494 22.60 -10.15 -13.37
CA ALA A 494 21.42 -10.42 -14.19
C ALA A 494 20.12 -10.15 -13.42
N ASN A 495 19.04 -9.84 -14.15
CA ASN A 495 17.71 -9.72 -13.58
C ASN A 495 17.27 -11.08 -13.02
N LEU A 496 16.83 -11.10 -11.76
CA LEU A 496 16.45 -12.32 -11.05
C LEU A 496 15.05 -12.85 -11.44
N MET A 497 14.18 -12.01 -11.99
CA MET A 497 12.81 -12.40 -12.29
C MET A 497 12.68 -13.62 -13.22
N PRO A 498 13.46 -13.76 -14.32
CA PRO A 498 13.41 -14.96 -15.16
C PRO A 498 13.74 -16.24 -14.40
N ALA A 499 14.77 -16.22 -13.54
CA ALA A 499 15.16 -17.37 -12.72
C ALA A 499 14.10 -17.68 -11.64
N ILE A 500 13.51 -16.66 -11.01
CA ILE A 500 12.41 -16.81 -10.04
C ILE A 500 11.19 -17.42 -10.72
N VAL A 501 10.76 -16.92 -11.89
CA VAL A 501 9.61 -17.47 -12.64
C VAL A 501 9.86 -18.93 -13.02
N ALA A 502 11.07 -19.27 -13.49
CA ALA A 502 11.43 -20.66 -13.81
C ALA A 502 11.43 -21.55 -12.56
N ALA A 503 11.91 -21.06 -11.43
CA ALA A 503 11.95 -21.79 -10.18
C ALA A 503 10.53 -22.11 -9.66
N VAL A 504 9.64 -21.11 -9.59
CA VAL A 504 8.24 -21.32 -9.12
C VAL A 504 7.47 -22.23 -10.08
N ASP A 505 7.66 -22.10 -11.40
CA ASP A 505 7.01 -22.96 -12.40
C ASP A 505 7.57 -24.41 -12.39
N GLY A 506 8.76 -24.58 -11.84
CA GLY A 506 9.42 -25.87 -11.62
C GLY A 506 9.24 -26.46 -10.23
N ASP A 507 8.19 -26.04 -9.48
CA ASP A 507 7.82 -26.56 -8.16
C ASP A 507 8.86 -26.28 -7.04
N VAL A 508 9.70 -25.24 -7.19
CA VAL A 508 10.50 -24.73 -6.07
C VAL A 508 9.58 -23.91 -5.17
N THR A 509 9.62 -24.18 -3.87
CA THR A 509 8.75 -23.50 -2.91
C THR A 509 9.22 -22.06 -2.59
N LEU A 510 8.33 -21.24 -2.06
CA LEU A 510 8.64 -19.89 -1.60
C LEU A 510 9.78 -19.89 -0.58
N GLY A 511 9.72 -20.79 0.41
CA GLY A 511 10.75 -20.93 1.45
C GLY A 511 12.12 -21.35 0.89
N GLU A 512 12.14 -22.26 -0.09
CA GLU A 512 13.38 -22.70 -0.76
C GLU A 512 14.04 -21.57 -1.56
N ILE A 513 13.24 -20.77 -2.31
CA ILE A 513 13.77 -19.60 -3.03
C ILE A 513 14.31 -18.57 -2.04
N CYS A 514 13.58 -18.27 -0.97
CA CYS A 514 14.05 -17.35 0.07
C CYS A 514 15.31 -17.85 0.78
N ALA A 515 15.44 -19.15 1.02
CA ALA A 515 16.64 -19.73 1.63
C ALA A 515 17.86 -19.55 0.72
N ASP A 516 17.72 -19.81 -0.59
CA ASP A 516 18.80 -19.61 -1.57
C ASP A 516 19.20 -18.12 -1.67
N LEU A 517 18.23 -17.20 -1.69
CA LEU A 517 18.52 -15.77 -1.70
C LEU A 517 19.15 -15.29 -0.37
N ARG A 518 18.73 -15.82 0.79
CA ARG A 518 19.39 -15.53 2.09
C ARG A 518 20.83 -16.00 2.12
N ALA A 519 21.13 -17.14 1.50
CA ALA A 519 22.50 -17.65 1.42
C ALA A 519 23.41 -16.72 0.61
N SER A 520 22.89 -16.09 -0.47
CA SER A 520 23.65 -15.17 -1.32
C SER A 520 23.69 -13.74 -0.78
N PHE A 521 22.59 -13.24 -0.20
CA PHE A 521 22.42 -11.83 0.18
C PHE A 521 22.67 -11.55 1.65
N GLY A 522 22.59 -12.56 2.51
CA GLY A 522 22.52 -12.42 3.96
C GLY A 522 21.11 -12.08 4.45
N ALA A 523 20.94 -12.08 5.76
CA ALA A 523 19.74 -11.61 6.45
C ALA A 523 19.99 -10.23 7.06
N TYR A 524 18.98 -9.38 7.08
CA TYR A 524 19.07 -8.09 7.75
C TYR A 524 18.88 -8.25 9.26
N VAL A 525 19.80 -7.64 9.99
CA VAL A 525 19.71 -7.49 11.46
C VAL A 525 19.59 -5.99 11.72
N PRO A 526 18.51 -5.53 12.36
CA PRO A 526 18.38 -4.12 12.73
C PRO A 526 19.56 -3.68 13.59
N PRO A 527 20.10 -2.47 13.41
CA PRO A 527 21.09 -1.94 14.33
C PRO A 527 20.49 -1.83 15.73
N ASP A 528 21.29 -2.16 16.75
CA ASP A 528 20.88 -1.96 18.14
C ASP A 528 20.48 -0.49 18.34
N ARG A 529 19.23 -0.30 18.74
CA ARG A 529 18.72 1.01 19.15
C ARG A 529 19.07 1.16 20.64
N GLY A 530 20.31 1.58 20.92
CA GLY A 530 20.75 1.89 22.27
C GLY A 530 19.92 2.99 22.94
#